data_5a2136188ae5e543cd14891cec352e7b
#
_entry.id   5a2136188ae5e543cd14891cec352e7b
#
_cell.length_a   1.000
_cell.length_b   1.000
_cell.length_c   1.000
_cell.angle_alpha   90.00
_cell.angle_beta   90.00
_cell.angle_gamma   90.00
#
_symmetry.space_group_name_H-M   'P 1'
#
loop_
_entity.id
_entity.type
_entity.pdbx_description
1 polymer ?
#
loop_
_entity_poly.entity_id
_entity_poly.type
_entity_poly.pdbx_seq_one_letter_code
_entity_poly.pdbx_strand_id
1 'polypeptide(L)'
;MDEYPLHRQIVLLSPTGSGKTLAYLLPLLQNVDTNSDELQALIVVPSRELAIQTQQVMKLLSSTLRSYACYGGRPAMDEHRAIRSLLPNVLVGTPGRILDHLHKENFSTSYIHTLVIDEFDKCLELGFQQQISDLHQFLTEVEKRVLLSATDSPYITQFFRGSGYEKLDFLPEESEDESPRLTFRVVASPQKDKLQTYSLWVFAELITL
;
A
#
# COMPACT_ATOMS: atom_id res chain seq x y z
N MET A 1 -14.23 -2.01 31.41
CA MET A 1 -14.26 -2.43 29.99
C MET A 1 -14.11 -1.15 29.21
N ASP A 2 -12.90 -0.86 28.77
CA ASP A 2 -12.66 0.32 27.98
C ASP A 2 -13.33 0.09 26.62
N GLU A 3 -14.34 0.89 26.30
CA GLU A 3 -14.95 0.93 24.99
C GLU A 3 -13.86 1.39 23.99
N TYR A 4 -13.29 0.44 23.26
CA TYR A 4 -12.43 0.80 22.13
C TYR A 4 -13.27 1.61 21.13
N PRO A 5 -12.81 2.80 20.74
CA PRO A 5 -13.57 3.63 19.81
C PRO A 5 -13.86 2.85 18.53
N LEU A 6 -15.13 2.84 18.14
CA LEU A 6 -15.64 2.13 16.94
C LEU A 6 -14.91 2.59 15.64
N HIS A 7 -14.41 3.81 15.63
CA HIS A 7 -13.67 4.38 14.51
C HIS A 7 -12.19 4.48 14.87
N ARG A 8 -11.37 3.62 14.28
CA ARG A 8 -9.91 3.69 14.45
C ARG A 8 -9.26 4.29 13.23
N GLN A 9 -8.55 5.39 13.47
CA GLN A 9 -7.71 6.03 12.47
C GLN A 9 -6.26 5.88 12.94
N ILE A 10 -5.45 5.18 12.15
CA ILE A 10 -4.07 4.83 12.49
C ILE A 10 -3.15 5.39 11.42
N VAL A 11 -2.10 6.05 11.86
CA VAL A 11 -0.96 6.43 11.03
C VAL A 11 0.24 5.61 11.48
N LEU A 12 0.82 4.85 10.57
CA LEU A 12 2.03 4.07 10.78
C LEU A 12 3.18 4.68 9.99
N LEU A 13 4.10 5.32 10.69
CA LEU A 13 5.35 5.83 10.12
C LEU A 13 6.47 4.81 10.32
N SER A 14 7.10 4.38 9.24
CA SER A 14 8.16 3.37 9.31
C SER A 14 8.95 3.33 8.00
N PRO A 15 10.27 3.07 8.02
CA PRO A 15 11.10 3.01 6.83
C PRO A 15 10.61 2.00 5.79
N THR A 16 11.05 2.17 4.55
CA THR A 16 10.81 1.16 3.50
C THR A 16 11.48 -0.16 3.88
N GLY A 17 10.80 -1.29 3.61
CA GLY A 17 11.33 -2.62 3.94
C GLY A 17 11.17 -3.06 5.41
N SER A 18 10.49 -2.28 6.25
CA SER A 18 10.25 -2.59 7.68
C SER A 18 9.15 -3.62 7.93
N GLY A 19 8.48 -4.14 6.89
CA GLY A 19 7.37 -5.08 7.03
C GLY A 19 5.99 -4.45 7.11
N LYS A 20 5.83 -3.17 6.76
CA LYS A 20 4.53 -2.45 6.78
C LYS A 20 3.38 -3.23 6.15
N THR A 21 3.63 -3.86 5.00
CA THR A 21 2.61 -4.62 4.27
C THR A 21 2.03 -5.75 5.13
N LEU A 22 2.86 -6.50 5.84
CA LEU A 22 2.39 -7.55 6.74
C LEU A 22 1.70 -6.97 7.98
N ALA A 23 2.18 -5.83 8.48
CA ALA A 23 1.63 -5.19 9.68
C ALA A 23 0.15 -4.82 9.52
N TYR A 24 -0.29 -4.41 8.32
CA TYR A 24 -1.70 -4.14 8.08
C TYR A 24 -2.47 -5.32 7.49
N LEU A 25 -1.84 -6.19 6.69
CA LEU A 25 -2.54 -7.31 6.08
C LEU A 25 -2.97 -8.37 7.11
N LEU A 26 -2.13 -8.68 8.11
CA LEU A 26 -2.47 -9.69 9.10
C LEU A 26 -3.74 -9.34 9.89
N PRO A 27 -3.88 -8.16 10.51
CA PRO A 27 -5.11 -7.81 11.20
C PRO A 27 -6.29 -7.59 10.24
N LEU A 28 -6.06 -7.13 9.00
CA LEU A 28 -7.11 -7.01 8.00
C LEU A 28 -7.72 -8.37 7.67
N LEU A 29 -6.89 -9.38 7.42
CA LEU A 29 -7.33 -10.74 7.09
C LEU A 29 -8.10 -11.43 8.22
N GLN A 30 -7.79 -11.08 9.47
CA GLN A 30 -8.53 -11.59 10.64
C GLN A 30 -9.95 -11.02 10.76
N ASN A 31 -10.20 -9.84 10.17
CA ASN A 31 -11.46 -9.12 10.26
C ASN A 31 -12.34 -9.26 9.01
N VAL A 32 -11.84 -9.84 7.93
CA VAL A 32 -12.58 -10.06 6.68
C VAL A 32 -13.33 -11.39 6.73
N ASP A 33 -14.64 -11.34 6.51
CA ASP A 33 -15.45 -12.55 6.31
C ASP A 33 -15.30 -13.06 4.87
N THR A 34 -14.57 -14.14 4.70
CA THR A 34 -14.31 -14.74 3.38
C THR A 34 -15.53 -15.49 2.81
N ASN A 35 -16.59 -15.72 3.59
CA ASN A 35 -17.84 -16.32 3.13
C ASN A 35 -18.82 -15.28 2.58
N SER A 36 -18.62 -14.01 2.87
CA SER A 36 -19.43 -12.91 2.35
C SER A 36 -19.05 -12.61 0.89
N ASP A 37 -20.02 -12.31 0.04
CA ASP A 37 -19.82 -11.87 -1.34
C ASP A 37 -19.60 -10.35 -1.46
N GLU A 38 -19.47 -9.66 -0.35
CA GLU A 38 -19.33 -8.22 -0.28
C GLU A 38 -17.86 -7.77 -0.22
N LEU A 39 -17.59 -6.62 -0.83
CA LEU A 39 -16.31 -5.94 -0.71
C LEU A 39 -16.20 -5.25 0.66
N GLN A 40 -15.24 -5.66 1.48
CA GLN A 40 -15.12 -5.25 2.88
C GLN A 40 -13.93 -4.33 3.15
N ALA A 41 -12.92 -4.38 2.29
CA ALA A 41 -11.74 -3.55 2.45
C ALA A 41 -11.18 -3.05 1.12
N LEU A 42 -10.70 -1.80 1.13
CA LEU A 42 -9.93 -1.20 0.05
C LEU A 42 -8.50 -0.93 0.49
N ILE A 43 -7.55 -1.28 -0.38
CA ILE A 43 -6.13 -0.95 -0.21
C ILE A 43 -5.71 -0.08 -1.38
N VAL A 44 -5.29 1.14 -1.08
CA VAL A 44 -4.80 2.12 -2.04
C VAL A 44 -3.29 2.09 -2.04
N VAL A 45 -2.69 1.98 -3.23
CA VAL A 45 -1.23 1.94 -3.42
C VAL A 45 -0.82 2.85 -4.57
N PRO A 46 0.40 3.43 -4.56
CA PRO A 46 0.82 4.41 -5.56
C PRO A 46 1.07 3.83 -6.95
N SER A 47 1.35 2.54 -7.05
CA SER A 47 1.77 1.95 -8.32
C SER A 47 1.08 0.62 -8.63
N ARG A 48 1.07 0.28 -9.91
CA ARG A 48 0.58 -1.01 -10.43
C ARG A 48 1.39 -2.18 -9.86
N GLU A 49 2.70 -2.02 -9.78
CA GLU A 49 3.62 -3.03 -9.30
C GLU A 49 3.31 -3.38 -7.84
N LEU A 50 3.09 -2.36 -7.01
CA LEU A 50 2.75 -2.55 -5.61
C LEU A 50 1.35 -3.19 -5.46
N ALA A 51 0.37 -2.84 -6.31
CA ALA A 51 -0.93 -3.49 -6.31
C ALA A 51 -0.83 -5.01 -6.57
N ILE A 52 -0.02 -5.39 -7.55
CA ILE A 52 0.23 -6.80 -7.89
C ILE A 52 0.95 -7.52 -6.73
N GLN A 53 2.01 -6.91 -6.18
CA GLN A 53 2.74 -7.49 -5.05
C GLN A 53 1.84 -7.70 -3.83
N THR A 54 1.07 -6.69 -3.46
CA THR A 54 0.14 -6.78 -2.32
C THR A 54 -0.89 -7.88 -2.53
N GLN A 55 -1.46 -8.00 -3.73
CA GLN A 55 -2.37 -9.10 -4.05
C GLN A 55 -1.70 -10.47 -3.95
N GLN A 56 -0.45 -10.60 -4.40
CA GLN A 56 0.30 -11.85 -4.28
C GLN A 56 0.54 -12.23 -2.82
N VAL A 57 0.91 -11.27 -1.98
CA VAL A 57 1.08 -11.50 -0.53
C VAL A 57 -0.24 -11.94 0.11
N MET A 58 -1.37 -11.28 -0.21
CA MET A 58 -2.69 -11.70 0.28
C MET A 58 -3.01 -13.14 -0.08
N LYS A 59 -2.74 -13.56 -1.31
CA LYS A 59 -2.95 -14.95 -1.77
C LYS A 59 -2.06 -15.98 -1.06
N LEU A 60 -0.86 -15.57 -0.66
CA LEU A 60 0.03 -16.43 0.12
C LEU A 60 -0.42 -16.57 1.57
N LEU A 61 -1.00 -15.51 2.14
CA LEU A 61 -1.46 -15.49 3.53
C LEU A 61 -2.81 -16.18 3.73
N SER A 62 -3.68 -16.17 2.72
CA SER A 62 -5.01 -16.77 2.81
C SER A 62 -5.45 -17.36 1.48
N SER A 63 -5.76 -18.65 1.48
CA SER A 63 -6.29 -19.37 0.31
C SER A 63 -7.78 -19.14 0.06
N THR A 64 -8.52 -18.70 1.06
CA THR A 64 -9.98 -18.47 0.99
C THR A 64 -10.33 -17.03 0.63
N LEU A 65 -9.38 -16.09 0.78
CA LEU A 65 -9.60 -14.70 0.49
C LEU A 65 -9.73 -14.45 -1.02
N ARG A 66 -10.84 -13.84 -1.41
CA ARG A 66 -11.00 -13.34 -2.77
C ARG A 66 -10.47 -11.91 -2.84
N SER A 67 -9.32 -11.73 -3.45
CA SER A 67 -8.68 -10.43 -3.64
C SER A 67 -8.50 -10.11 -5.12
N TYR A 68 -8.65 -8.83 -5.49
CA TYR A 68 -8.43 -8.36 -6.85
C TYR A 68 -7.55 -7.11 -6.87
N ALA A 69 -6.61 -7.06 -7.85
CA ALA A 69 -5.78 -5.87 -8.07
C ALA A 69 -6.27 -5.10 -9.30
N CYS A 70 -6.70 -3.84 -9.09
CA CYS A 70 -7.14 -2.93 -10.14
C CYS A 70 -6.15 -1.78 -10.34
N TYR A 71 -5.71 -1.57 -11.59
CA TYR A 71 -4.71 -0.56 -11.93
C TYR A 71 -4.80 -0.16 -13.40
N GLY A 72 -4.27 1.02 -13.74
CA GLY A 72 -4.26 1.52 -15.10
C GLY A 72 -3.49 0.62 -16.09
N GLY A 73 -3.74 0.81 -17.38
CA GLY A 73 -3.07 0.06 -18.46
C GLY A 73 -3.80 -1.20 -18.94
N ARG A 74 -4.97 -1.52 -18.37
CA ARG A 74 -5.88 -2.55 -18.85
C ARG A 74 -7.22 -1.94 -19.25
N PRO A 75 -7.98 -2.55 -20.19
CA PRO A 75 -9.34 -2.13 -20.49
C PRO A 75 -10.21 -2.18 -19.23
N ALA A 76 -10.87 -1.05 -18.91
CA ALA A 76 -11.71 -0.97 -17.71
C ALA A 76 -12.83 -2.01 -17.68
N MET A 77 -13.38 -2.37 -18.85
CA MET A 77 -14.44 -3.37 -18.97
C MET A 77 -14.01 -4.77 -18.55
N ASP A 78 -12.74 -5.14 -18.77
CA ASP A 78 -12.24 -6.45 -18.38
C ASP A 78 -12.09 -6.55 -16.85
N GLU A 79 -11.61 -5.48 -16.22
CA GLU A 79 -11.56 -5.40 -14.75
C GLU A 79 -12.97 -5.40 -14.14
N HIS A 80 -13.90 -4.66 -14.75
CA HIS A 80 -15.28 -4.64 -14.29
C HIS A 80 -15.93 -6.05 -14.32
N ARG A 81 -15.74 -6.78 -15.42
CA ARG A 81 -16.21 -8.18 -15.51
C ARG A 81 -15.54 -9.07 -14.47
N ALA A 82 -14.24 -8.92 -14.28
CA ALA A 82 -13.48 -9.70 -13.30
C ALA A 82 -13.95 -9.43 -11.86
N ILE A 83 -14.15 -8.17 -11.47
CA ILE A 83 -14.65 -7.80 -10.15
C ILE A 83 -16.05 -8.38 -9.93
N ARG A 84 -16.96 -8.23 -10.89
CA ARG A 84 -18.33 -8.79 -10.79
C ARG A 84 -18.37 -10.30 -10.73
N SER A 85 -17.45 -10.98 -11.40
CA SER A 85 -17.40 -12.45 -11.41
C SER A 85 -16.73 -13.02 -10.16
N LEU A 86 -15.69 -12.33 -9.65
CA LEU A 86 -14.91 -12.79 -8.49
C LEU A 86 -15.59 -12.48 -7.18
N LEU A 87 -16.36 -11.38 -7.11
CA LEU A 87 -16.92 -10.83 -5.86
C LEU A 87 -15.85 -10.71 -4.76
N PRO A 88 -14.81 -9.87 -4.97
CA PRO A 88 -13.68 -9.83 -4.08
C PRO A 88 -14.07 -9.28 -2.70
N ASN A 89 -13.50 -9.87 -1.64
CA ASN A 89 -13.63 -9.35 -0.29
C ASN A 89 -12.69 -8.15 -0.04
N VAL A 90 -11.54 -8.14 -0.76
CA VAL A 90 -10.54 -7.08 -0.68
C VAL A 90 -10.14 -6.64 -2.08
N LEU A 91 -10.18 -5.33 -2.33
CA LEU A 91 -9.69 -4.72 -3.55
C LEU A 91 -8.41 -3.92 -3.24
N VAL A 92 -7.37 -4.14 -4.03
CA VAL A 92 -6.15 -3.32 -3.98
C VAL A 92 -5.94 -2.62 -5.31
N GLY A 93 -5.59 -1.34 -5.30
CA GLY A 93 -5.41 -0.64 -6.56
C GLY A 93 -4.83 0.76 -6.46
N THR A 94 -4.60 1.36 -7.63
CA THR A 94 -4.15 2.74 -7.74
C THR A 94 -5.33 3.71 -7.56
N PRO A 95 -5.10 4.91 -6.98
CA PRO A 95 -6.20 5.83 -6.62
C PRO A 95 -7.16 6.12 -7.77
N GLY A 96 -6.63 6.50 -8.93
CA GLY A 96 -7.47 6.84 -10.09
C GLY A 96 -8.28 5.66 -10.62
N ARG A 97 -7.77 4.42 -10.50
CA ARG A 97 -8.50 3.24 -10.98
C ARG A 97 -9.61 2.83 -10.03
N ILE A 98 -9.37 2.92 -8.72
CA ILE A 98 -10.41 2.69 -7.72
C ILE A 98 -11.54 3.72 -7.91
N LEU A 99 -11.21 5.01 -8.09
CA LEU A 99 -12.21 6.05 -8.37
C LEU A 99 -13.02 5.80 -9.65
N ASP A 100 -12.37 5.34 -10.73
CA ASP A 100 -13.07 4.98 -11.96
C ASP A 100 -14.12 3.89 -11.72
N HIS A 101 -13.80 2.90 -10.89
CA HIS A 101 -14.75 1.87 -10.50
C HIS A 101 -15.86 2.37 -9.58
N LEU A 102 -15.56 3.29 -8.65
CA LEU A 102 -16.55 3.91 -7.77
C LEU A 102 -17.55 4.77 -8.56
N HIS A 103 -17.06 5.61 -9.46
CA HIS A 103 -17.92 6.43 -10.33
C HIS A 103 -18.84 5.61 -11.24
N LYS A 104 -18.39 4.40 -11.60
CA LYS A 104 -19.17 3.47 -12.44
C LYS A 104 -20.01 2.49 -11.62
N GLU A 105 -20.01 2.61 -10.30
CA GLU A 105 -20.77 1.74 -9.39
C GLU A 105 -20.51 0.24 -9.66
N ASN A 106 -19.24 -0.10 -9.89
CA ASN A 106 -18.84 -1.47 -10.23
C ASN A 106 -18.88 -2.41 -9.03
N PHE A 107 -18.93 -1.89 -7.82
CA PHE A 107 -19.13 -2.59 -6.56
C PHE A 107 -19.84 -1.65 -5.55
N SER A 108 -20.49 -2.24 -4.56
CA SER A 108 -21.11 -1.50 -3.45
C SER A 108 -20.05 -1.00 -2.46
N THR A 109 -20.23 0.22 -1.95
CA THR A 109 -19.40 0.78 -0.87
C THR A 109 -19.97 0.49 0.52
N SER A 110 -21.21 0.02 0.63
CA SER A 110 -21.96 -0.10 1.90
C SER A 110 -21.35 -1.06 2.90
N TYR A 111 -20.50 -1.99 2.45
CA TYR A 111 -19.84 -2.98 3.30
C TYR A 111 -18.34 -2.72 3.47
N ILE A 112 -17.82 -1.64 2.88
CA ILE A 112 -16.41 -1.28 3.00
C ILE A 112 -16.19 -0.60 4.36
N HIS A 113 -15.74 -1.37 5.33
CA HIS A 113 -15.46 -0.87 6.67
C HIS A 113 -13.97 -0.53 6.90
N THR A 114 -13.08 -0.94 6.02
CA THR A 114 -11.63 -0.71 6.17
C THR A 114 -11.02 -0.09 4.91
N LEU A 115 -10.30 1.01 5.09
CA LEU A 115 -9.49 1.66 4.07
C LEU A 115 -8.03 1.68 4.52
N VAL A 116 -7.15 1.14 3.69
CA VAL A 116 -5.69 1.23 3.87
C VAL A 116 -5.10 2.08 2.75
N ILE A 117 -4.20 3.00 3.08
CA ILE A 117 -3.40 3.74 2.11
C ILE A 117 -1.94 3.43 2.40
N ASP A 118 -1.32 2.63 1.56
CA ASP A 118 0.08 2.25 1.68
C ASP A 118 0.96 3.19 0.84
N GLU A 119 2.17 3.47 1.31
CA GLU A 119 3.10 4.43 0.69
C GLU A 119 2.43 5.79 0.40
N PHE A 120 1.80 6.38 1.41
CA PHE A 120 1.07 7.64 1.29
C PHE A 120 1.95 8.78 0.75
N ASP A 121 3.19 8.88 1.23
CA ASP A 121 4.20 9.83 0.75
C ASP A 121 4.42 9.68 -0.77
N LYS A 122 4.52 8.46 -1.27
CA LYS A 122 4.64 8.19 -2.71
C LYS A 122 3.38 8.53 -3.49
N CYS A 123 2.21 8.31 -2.90
CA CYS A 123 0.96 8.77 -3.50
C CYS A 123 0.95 10.29 -3.69
N LEU A 124 1.45 11.04 -2.72
CA LEU A 124 1.55 12.51 -2.81
C LEU A 124 2.59 12.94 -3.85
N GLU A 125 3.79 12.33 -3.85
CA GLU A 125 4.84 12.61 -4.83
C GLU A 125 4.38 12.39 -6.28
N LEU A 126 3.52 11.40 -6.51
CA LEU A 126 2.93 11.10 -7.82
C LEU A 126 1.71 11.96 -8.17
N GLY A 127 1.31 12.89 -7.29
CA GLY A 127 0.23 13.83 -7.55
C GLY A 127 -1.18 13.25 -7.32
N PHE A 128 -1.33 12.17 -6.55
CA PHE A 128 -2.63 11.55 -6.27
C PHE A 128 -3.40 12.20 -5.11
N GLN A 129 -2.98 13.35 -4.64
CA GLN A 129 -3.60 14.02 -3.49
C GLN A 129 -5.11 14.24 -3.66
N GLN A 130 -5.53 14.72 -4.86
CA GLN A 130 -6.96 14.96 -5.13
C GLN A 130 -7.73 13.65 -5.17
N GLN A 131 -7.21 12.63 -5.86
CA GLN A 131 -7.86 11.32 -5.94
C GLN A 131 -8.04 10.66 -4.57
N ILE A 132 -7.07 10.79 -3.68
CA ILE A 132 -7.17 10.28 -2.29
C ILE A 132 -8.24 11.06 -1.52
N SER A 133 -8.32 12.38 -1.70
CA SER A 133 -9.38 13.21 -1.10
C SER A 133 -10.77 12.81 -1.60
N ASP A 134 -10.89 12.54 -2.90
CA ASP A 134 -12.15 12.11 -3.50
C ASP A 134 -12.57 10.72 -2.99
N LEU A 135 -11.62 9.78 -2.89
CA LEU A 135 -11.86 8.46 -2.28
C LEU A 135 -12.42 8.58 -0.85
N HIS A 136 -11.86 9.50 -0.06
CA HIS A 136 -12.34 9.75 1.30
C HIS A 136 -13.80 10.24 1.33
N GLN A 137 -14.22 11.01 0.33
CA GLN A 137 -15.61 11.49 0.21
C GLN A 137 -16.57 10.39 -0.21
N PHE A 138 -16.15 9.47 -1.06
CA PHE A 138 -16.97 8.31 -1.46
C PHE A 138 -17.14 7.28 -0.34
N LEU A 139 -16.17 7.19 0.56
CA LEU A 139 -16.09 6.14 1.58
C LEU A 139 -16.49 6.67 2.96
N THR A 140 -17.74 7.13 3.08
CA THR A 140 -18.29 7.72 4.32
C THR A 140 -18.48 6.70 5.44
N GLU A 141 -18.81 5.45 5.09
CA GLU A 141 -19.12 4.36 6.03
C GLU A 141 -17.87 3.63 6.54
N VAL A 142 -16.67 4.04 6.12
CA VAL A 142 -15.43 3.40 6.55
C VAL A 142 -15.14 3.71 8.01
N GLU A 143 -15.09 2.67 8.83
CA GLU A 143 -14.82 2.76 10.27
C GLU A 143 -13.32 2.81 10.58
N LYS A 144 -12.52 2.04 9.83
CA LYS A 144 -11.08 1.89 10.06
C LYS A 144 -10.29 2.48 8.90
N ARG A 145 -9.43 3.47 9.19
CA ARG A 145 -8.50 4.04 8.20
C ARG A 145 -7.07 3.84 8.68
N VAL A 146 -6.27 3.19 7.86
CA VAL A 146 -4.86 2.95 8.15
C VAL A 146 -4.03 3.62 7.06
N LEU A 147 -3.18 4.54 7.45
CA LEU A 147 -2.28 5.24 6.56
C LEU A 147 -0.84 4.85 6.89
N LEU A 148 -0.11 4.37 5.89
CA LEU A 148 1.28 3.97 6.04
C LEU A 148 2.17 4.89 5.20
N SER A 149 3.26 5.39 5.81
CA SER A 149 4.19 6.31 5.15
C SER A 149 5.62 6.05 5.63
N ALA A 150 6.58 6.34 4.76
CA ALA A 150 7.99 6.35 5.15
C ALA A 150 8.46 7.73 5.63
N THR A 151 7.63 8.76 5.48
CA THR A 151 7.90 10.12 5.95
C THR A 151 6.68 10.70 6.64
N ASP A 152 6.90 11.59 7.60
CA ASP A 152 5.83 12.40 8.18
C ASP A 152 5.48 13.56 7.24
N SER A 153 4.21 13.88 7.12
CA SER A 153 3.73 14.93 6.22
C SER A 153 2.54 15.67 6.80
N PRO A 154 2.49 17.01 6.68
CA PRO A 154 1.31 17.80 7.07
C PRO A 154 0.00 17.36 6.39
N TYR A 155 0.08 16.71 5.23
CA TYR A 155 -1.09 16.17 4.52
C TYR A 155 -1.77 15.02 5.27
N ILE A 156 -1.07 14.33 6.17
CA ILE A 156 -1.65 13.29 7.03
C ILE A 156 -2.76 13.89 7.89
N THR A 157 -2.48 15.01 8.57
CA THR A 157 -3.47 15.73 9.39
C THR A 157 -4.64 16.25 8.55
N GLN A 158 -4.36 16.75 7.34
CA GLN A 158 -5.41 17.19 6.41
C GLN A 158 -6.30 16.04 5.95
N PHE A 159 -5.74 14.87 5.71
CA PHE A 159 -6.50 13.69 5.31
C PHE A 159 -7.54 13.29 6.37
N PHE A 160 -7.18 13.32 7.64
CA PHE A 160 -8.09 13.00 8.73
C PHE A 160 -9.04 14.16 9.13
N ARG A 161 -8.90 15.37 8.56
CA ARG A 161 -9.79 16.54 8.72
C ARG A 161 -10.20 16.84 10.17
N GLY A 162 -9.25 16.70 11.11
CA GLY A 162 -9.51 17.00 12.52
C GLY A 162 -10.18 15.88 13.32
N SER A 163 -10.54 14.75 12.71
CA SER A 163 -10.78 13.53 13.46
C SER A 163 -9.44 13.04 14.01
N GLY A 164 -9.35 12.74 15.30
CA GLY A 164 -8.12 12.26 15.92
C GLY A 164 -7.64 10.97 15.26
N TYR A 165 -6.33 10.77 15.23
CA TYR A 165 -5.72 9.51 14.80
C TYR A 165 -4.64 9.08 15.79
N GLU A 166 -4.41 7.79 15.88
CA GLU A 166 -3.30 7.21 16.62
C GLU A 166 -2.06 7.16 15.72
N LYS A 167 -0.98 7.80 16.14
CA LYS A 167 0.29 7.83 15.41
C LYS A 167 1.25 6.81 16.01
N LEU A 168 1.63 5.83 15.24
CA LEU A 168 2.67 4.85 15.54
C LEU A 168 3.92 5.22 14.74
N ASP A 169 4.92 5.78 15.40
CA ASP A 169 6.14 6.30 14.79
C ASP A 169 7.31 5.36 15.05
N PHE A 170 7.80 4.73 14.01
CA PHE A 170 8.97 3.85 14.00
C PHE A 170 10.05 4.38 13.04
N LEU A 171 9.99 5.67 12.72
CA LEU A 171 11.10 6.28 12.01
C LEU A 171 12.32 6.35 12.94
N PRO A 172 13.54 6.12 12.40
CA PRO A 172 14.73 6.30 13.20
C PRO A 172 14.81 7.76 13.67
N GLU A 173 15.16 7.96 14.94
CA GLU A 173 15.55 9.29 15.40
C GLU A 173 16.74 9.75 14.55
N GLU A 174 16.74 11.01 14.12
CA GLU A 174 17.87 11.60 13.40
C GLU A 174 19.10 11.62 14.32
N SER A 175 19.82 10.51 14.37
CA SER A 175 21.14 10.47 14.98
C SER A 175 22.16 10.87 13.92
N GLU A 176 23.00 11.85 14.22
CA GLU A 176 24.06 12.33 13.33
C GLU A 176 25.09 11.24 12.97
N ASP A 177 24.97 10.03 13.51
CA ASP A 177 25.93 8.93 13.43
C ASP A 177 25.44 7.69 12.62
N GLU A 178 24.39 7.77 11.83
CA GLU A 178 24.06 6.66 10.94
C GLU A 178 25.05 6.58 9.78
N SER A 179 26.02 5.65 9.90
CA SER A 179 26.78 5.19 8.75
C SER A 179 25.79 4.77 7.62
N PRO A 180 25.94 5.26 6.40
CA PRO A 180 24.98 5.03 5.34
C PRO A 180 24.78 3.52 5.12
N ARG A 181 23.51 3.06 5.18
CA ARG A 181 23.12 1.66 4.91
C ARG A 181 23.49 1.22 3.49
N LEU A 182 23.90 2.15 2.66
CA LEU A 182 24.30 1.96 1.26
C LEU A 182 25.70 2.56 1.07
N THR A 183 26.65 1.71 0.74
CA THR A 183 27.97 2.15 0.29
C THR A 183 28.01 2.12 -1.23
N PHE A 184 28.23 3.29 -1.84
CA PHE A 184 28.44 3.40 -3.28
C PHE A 184 29.91 3.22 -3.61
N ARG A 185 30.22 2.28 -4.50
CA ARG A 185 31.58 2.11 -5.04
C ARG A 185 31.56 2.35 -6.54
N VAL A 186 32.41 3.22 -7.01
CA VAL A 186 32.60 3.47 -8.43
C VAL A 186 33.73 2.60 -8.93
N VAL A 187 33.42 1.68 -9.83
CA VAL A 187 34.41 0.83 -10.47
C VAL A 187 34.63 1.29 -11.90
N ALA A 188 35.85 1.68 -12.22
CA ALA A 188 36.21 2.05 -13.58
C ALA A 188 36.24 0.80 -14.47
N SER A 189 35.48 0.81 -15.57
CA SER A 189 35.53 -0.24 -16.58
C SER A 189 36.40 0.22 -17.75
N PRO A 190 37.51 -0.43 -18.04
CA PRO A 190 38.38 -0.08 -19.16
C PRO A 190 37.79 -0.47 -20.52
N GLN A 191 36.72 -1.30 -20.51
CA GLN A 191 36.07 -1.77 -21.73
C GLN A 191 34.62 -1.27 -21.83
N LYS A 192 34.09 -1.23 -23.06
CA LYS A 192 32.67 -0.88 -23.31
C LYS A 192 31.71 -1.92 -22.72
N ASP A 193 32.12 -3.17 -22.62
CA ASP A 193 31.36 -4.24 -21.97
C ASP A 193 31.56 -4.18 -20.46
N LYS A 194 30.54 -3.68 -19.78
CA LYS A 194 30.53 -3.49 -18.32
C LYS A 194 30.26 -4.81 -17.56
N LEU A 195 29.70 -5.81 -18.23
CA LEU A 195 29.30 -7.08 -17.59
C LEU A 195 30.53 -7.85 -17.07
N GLN A 196 31.61 -7.86 -17.84
CA GLN A 196 32.83 -8.55 -17.43
C GLN A 196 33.51 -7.86 -16.23
N THR A 197 33.55 -6.52 -16.23
CA THR A 197 34.07 -5.75 -15.08
C THR A 197 33.22 -5.97 -13.83
N TYR A 198 31.88 -5.99 -13.97
CA TYR A 198 30.96 -6.24 -12.86
C TYR A 198 31.12 -7.65 -12.28
N SER A 199 31.21 -8.67 -13.13
CA SER A 199 31.39 -10.06 -12.66
C SER A 199 32.72 -10.26 -11.93
N LEU A 200 33.81 -9.70 -12.43
CA LEU A 200 35.12 -9.76 -11.78
C LEU A 200 35.09 -9.02 -10.41
N TRP A 201 34.41 -7.90 -10.33
CA TRP A 201 34.30 -7.14 -9.08
C TRP A 201 33.45 -7.90 -8.04
N VAL A 202 32.29 -8.46 -8.41
CA VAL A 202 31.46 -9.28 -7.52
C VAL A 202 32.22 -10.51 -7.01
N PHE A 203 33.02 -11.18 -7.88
CA PHE A 203 33.87 -12.29 -7.46
C PHE A 203 34.93 -11.85 -6.45
N ALA A 204 35.57 -10.71 -6.67
CA ALA A 204 36.59 -10.20 -5.74
C ALA A 204 36.01 -9.88 -4.36
N GLU A 205 34.83 -9.29 -4.27
CA GLU A 205 34.14 -9.01 -2.99
C GLU A 205 33.72 -10.30 -2.26
N LEU A 206 33.24 -11.31 -2.98
CA LEU A 206 32.85 -12.60 -2.38
C LEU A 206 34.03 -13.41 -1.81
N ILE A 207 35.26 -13.18 -2.28
CA ILE A 207 36.46 -13.85 -1.79
C ILE A 207 37.06 -13.12 -0.57
N THR A 208 36.68 -11.86 -0.34
CA THR A 208 37.22 -11.02 0.74
C THR A 208 36.36 -11.05 2.01
N LEU A 209 35.19 -11.73 1.98
CA LEU A 209 34.31 -12.02 3.12
C LEU A 209 34.61 -13.40 3.70
#